data_5a5e1229f2e4159ab21405ed2d1b23a2
#
_entry.id   5a5e1229f2e4159ab21405ed2d1b23a2
#
_cell.length_a   1.000
_cell.length_b   1.000
_cell.length_c   1.000
_cell.angle_alpha   90.00
_cell.angle_beta   90.00
_cell.angle_gamma   90.00
#
_symmetry.space_group_name_H-M   'P 1'
#
loop_
_entity.id
_entity.type
_entity.pdbx_description
1 polymer ?
#
loop_
_entity_poly.entity_id
_entity_poly.type
_entity_poly.pdbx_seq_one_letter_code
_entity_poly.pdbx_strand_id
1 'polypeptide(L)'
;MNNKIESRNILDRQHWAVKRKSKQIWALFVRNQMKLNKIKKAKAGEKFKLTIVSYRRRLLDVDNLYGGVKGLLDACIDEELIWEDSPKYLDLVVEQYTSKKYETIILRKPSK
;
A
#
# COMPACT_ATOMS: atom_id res chain seq x y z
N MET A 1 5.27 -8.23 -9.83
CA MET A 1 6.23 -8.30 -8.72
C MET A 1 5.54 -8.70 -7.44
N ASN A 2 6.07 -9.67 -6.73
CA ASN A 2 5.47 -10.19 -5.52
C ASN A 2 6.09 -9.53 -4.29
N ASN A 3 5.36 -8.61 -3.68
CA ASN A 3 5.79 -7.93 -2.48
C ASN A 3 4.95 -8.37 -1.29
N LYS A 4 5.61 -8.68 -0.20
CA LYS A 4 4.98 -9.09 1.05
C LYS A 4 4.77 -7.86 1.94
N ILE A 5 3.55 -7.69 2.44
CA ILE A 5 3.29 -6.72 3.50
C ILE A 5 3.79 -7.30 4.82
N GLU A 6 4.75 -6.60 5.43
CA GLU A 6 5.30 -7.02 6.73
C GLU A 6 4.33 -6.69 7.86
N SER A 7 4.34 -7.51 8.91
CA SER A 7 3.55 -7.20 10.09
C SER A 7 4.13 -5.98 10.81
N ARG A 8 3.27 -5.25 11.52
CA ARG A 8 3.68 -4.10 12.32
C ARG A 8 4.76 -4.48 13.34
N ASN A 9 4.63 -5.65 13.97
CA ASN A 9 5.61 -6.09 14.96
C ASN A 9 7.00 -6.28 14.36
N ILE A 10 7.09 -6.80 13.14
CA ILE A 10 8.36 -6.94 12.43
C ILE A 10 8.90 -5.57 12.07
N LEU A 11 8.05 -4.68 11.54
CA LEU A 11 8.47 -3.33 11.15
C LEU A 11 9.01 -2.53 12.32
N ASP A 12 8.38 -2.62 13.49
CA ASP A 12 8.80 -1.87 14.68
C ASP A 12 10.16 -2.34 15.21
N ARG A 13 10.57 -3.58 14.90
CA ARG A 13 11.87 -4.13 15.31
C ARG A 13 12.98 -3.86 14.31
N GLN A 14 12.62 -3.45 13.08
CA GLN A 14 13.61 -3.22 12.05
C GLN A 14 14.43 -1.95 12.32
N HIS A 15 15.70 -2.02 11.97
CA HIS A 15 16.55 -0.85 11.98
C HIS A 15 16.02 0.19 10.97
N TRP A 16 16.16 1.48 11.28
CA TRP A 16 15.61 2.56 10.43
C TRP A 16 16.10 2.51 8.98
N ALA A 17 17.34 2.08 8.73
CA ALA A 17 17.88 1.95 7.37
C ALA A 17 17.13 0.90 6.57
N VAL A 18 16.74 -0.22 7.22
CA VAL A 18 15.96 -1.28 6.59
C VAL A 18 14.54 -0.78 6.28
N LYS A 19 13.94 -0.03 7.20
CA LYS A 19 12.62 0.59 6.99
C LYS A 19 12.64 1.55 5.81
N ARG A 20 13.70 2.37 5.69
CA ARG A 20 13.88 3.29 4.56
C ARG A 20 13.96 2.53 3.25
N LYS A 21 14.73 1.46 3.21
CA LYS A 21 14.87 0.62 2.02
C LYS A 21 13.55 -0.02 1.61
N SER A 22 12.78 -0.52 2.57
CA SER A 22 11.45 -1.08 2.33
C SER A 22 10.51 -0.03 1.73
N LYS A 23 10.56 1.19 2.23
CA LYS A 23 9.77 2.30 1.71
C LYS A 23 10.14 2.62 0.25
N GLN A 24 11.42 2.61 -0.08
CA GLN A 24 11.89 2.81 -1.45
C GLN A 24 11.40 1.70 -2.39
N ILE A 25 11.39 0.46 -1.92
CA ILE A 25 10.88 -0.67 -2.69
C ILE A 25 9.38 -0.50 -2.98
N TRP A 26 8.60 -0.09 -1.99
CA TRP A 26 7.18 0.19 -2.18
C TRP A 26 6.95 1.34 -3.17
N ALA A 27 7.74 2.40 -3.10
CA ALA A 27 7.66 3.52 -4.05
C ALA A 27 7.91 3.05 -5.48
N LEU A 28 8.94 2.23 -5.68
CA LEU A 28 9.25 1.67 -7.00
C LEU A 28 8.12 0.77 -7.50
N PHE A 29 7.56 -0.06 -6.62
CA PHE A 29 6.42 -0.92 -6.95
C PHE A 29 5.22 -0.10 -7.43
N VAL A 30 4.84 0.92 -6.68
CA VAL A 30 3.72 1.80 -7.04
C VAL A 30 3.97 2.49 -8.38
N ARG A 31 5.17 3.05 -8.55
CA ARG A 31 5.55 3.72 -9.80
C ARG A 31 5.44 2.80 -11.01
N ASN A 32 5.95 1.57 -10.89
CA ASN A 32 5.91 0.60 -11.97
C ASN A 32 4.49 0.18 -12.29
N GLN A 33 3.65 -0.04 -11.28
CA GLN A 33 2.25 -0.41 -11.49
C GLN A 33 1.47 0.72 -12.17
N MET A 34 1.74 1.97 -11.81
CA MET A 34 1.11 3.12 -12.46
C MET A 34 1.49 3.19 -13.95
N LYS A 35 2.76 2.96 -14.27
CA LYS A 35 3.23 2.96 -15.66
C LYS A 35 2.61 1.82 -16.47
N LEU A 36 2.63 0.60 -15.92
CA LEU A 36 2.10 -0.58 -16.60
C LEU A 36 0.61 -0.46 -16.91
N ASN A 37 -0.14 0.13 -16.01
CA ASN A 37 -1.60 0.24 -16.13
C ASN A 37 -2.05 1.61 -16.65
N LYS A 38 -1.11 2.48 -17.03
CA LYS A 38 -1.37 3.83 -17.54
C LYS A 38 -2.26 4.65 -16.61
N ILE A 39 -1.97 4.58 -15.31
CA ILE A 39 -2.73 5.29 -14.28
C ILE A 39 -2.18 6.71 -14.16
N LYS A 40 -3.09 7.68 -14.21
CA LYS A 40 -2.73 9.09 -14.08
C LYS A 40 -2.51 9.46 -12.61
N LYS A 41 -1.62 10.43 -12.38
CA LYS A 41 -1.37 10.95 -11.04
C LYS A 41 -2.61 11.64 -10.48
N ALA A 42 -2.78 11.57 -9.16
CA ALA A 42 -3.87 12.24 -8.48
C ALA A 42 -3.71 13.76 -8.59
N LYS A 43 -4.83 14.45 -8.76
CA LYS A 43 -4.87 15.92 -8.72
C LYS A 43 -4.98 16.40 -7.29
N ALA A 44 -4.58 17.65 -7.04
CA ALA A 44 -4.68 18.25 -5.72
C ALA A 44 -6.12 18.18 -5.19
N GLY A 45 -6.28 17.61 -4.00
CA GLY A 45 -7.58 17.47 -3.35
C GLY A 45 -8.50 16.39 -3.91
N GLU A 46 -8.02 15.60 -4.86
CA GLU A 46 -8.83 14.53 -5.46
C GLU A 46 -9.08 13.40 -4.48
N LYS A 47 -10.32 12.92 -4.43
CA LYS A 47 -10.73 11.85 -3.53
C LYS A 47 -10.76 10.51 -4.25
N PHE A 48 -10.22 9.49 -3.58
CA PHE A 48 -10.21 8.12 -4.12
C PHE A 48 -10.67 7.11 -3.08
N LYS A 49 -11.18 6.00 -3.59
CA LYS A 49 -11.29 4.75 -2.85
C LYS A 49 -10.11 3.88 -3.25
N LEU A 50 -9.31 3.49 -2.28
CA LEU A 50 -8.16 2.61 -2.50
C LEU A 50 -8.39 1.30 -1.80
N THR A 51 -8.36 0.21 -2.56
CA THR A 51 -8.45 -1.13 -2.01
C THR A 51 -7.09 -1.80 -2.13
N ILE A 52 -6.54 -2.24 -1.02
CA ILE A 52 -5.30 -2.99 -0.97
C ILE A 52 -5.64 -4.42 -0.61
N VAL A 53 -5.27 -5.36 -1.48
CA VAL A 53 -5.51 -6.78 -1.26
C VAL A 53 -4.17 -7.45 -1.05
N SER A 54 -4.00 -8.11 0.10
CA SER A 54 -2.80 -8.83 0.45
C SER A 54 -3.07 -10.33 0.41
N TYR A 55 -2.39 -11.04 -0.48
CA TYR A 55 -2.39 -12.50 -0.50
C TYR A 55 -1.18 -12.98 0.28
N ARG A 56 -1.40 -13.87 1.24
CA ARG A 56 -0.35 -14.33 2.14
C ARG A 56 -0.61 -15.74 2.65
N ARG A 57 0.45 -16.39 3.11
CA ARG A 57 0.34 -17.76 3.63
C ARG A 57 -0.41 -17.82 4.95
N ARG A 58 -0.24 -16.82 5.81
CA ARG A 58 -0.93 -16.69 7.09
C ARG A 58 -1.54 -15.31 7.22
N LEU A 59 -2.74 -15.25 7.73
CA LEU A 59 -3.42 -13.98 7.96
C LEU A 59 -2.80 -13.25 9.16
N LEU A 60 -2.74 -11.94 9.06
CA LEU A 60 -2.31 -11.05 10.15
C LEU A 60 -3.51 -10.60 10.97
N ASP A 61 -3.28 -10.24 12.22
CA ASP A 61 -4.26 -9.48 13.00
C ASP A 61 -4.53 -8.15 12.28
N VAL A 62 -5.73 -7.61 12.45
CA VAL A 62 -6.15 -6.37 11.78
C VAL A 62 -5.17 -5.23 12.06
N ASP A 63 -4.76 -5.05 13.31
CA ASP A 63 -3.81 -3.97 13.67
C ASP A 63 -2.46 -4.14 12.98
N ASN A 64 -1.95 -5.36 12.91
CA ASN A 64 -0.68 -5.65 12.24
C ASN A 64 -0.78 -5.47 10.74
N LEU A 65 -1.91 -5.82 10.15
CA LEU A 65 -2.14 -5.64 8.72
C LEU A 65 -2.18 -4.15 8.36
N TYR A 66 -2.98 -3.34 9.05
CA TYR A 66 -3.07 -1.91 8.79
C TYR A 66 -1.75 -1.19 9.07
N GLY A 67 -1.06 -1.57 10.15
CA GLY A 67 0.26 -1.02 10.45
C GLY A 67 1.29 -1.36 9.36
N GLY A 68 1.18 -2.57 8.79
CA GLY A 68 2.07 -3.01 7.72
C GLY A 68 1.86 -2.31 6.40
N VAL A 69 0.63 -1.85 6.11
CA VAL A 69 0.36 -1.14 4.84
C VAL A 69 0.71 0.34 4.90
N LYS A 70 1.08 0.88 6.05
CA LYS A 70 1.39 2.31 6.18
C LYS A 70 2.53 2.74 5.25
N GLY A 71 3.58 1.94 5.15
CA GLY A 71 4.69 2.22 4.23
C GLY A 71 4.25 2.24 2.77
N LEU A 72 3.34 1.35 2.40
CA LEU A 72 2.77 1.33 1.06
C LEU A 72 1.90 2.58 0.81
N LEU A 73 1.11 3.01 1.80
CA LEU A 73 0.32 4.24 1.69
C LEU A 73 1.20 5.46 1.52
N ASP A 74 2.30 5.55 2.27
CA ASP A 74 3.26 6.65 2.12
C ASP A 74 3.83 6.67 0.70
N ALA A 75 4.14 5.50 0.14
CA ALA A 75 4.62 5.38 -1.23
C ALA A 75 3.54 5.82 -2.24
N CYS A 76 2.28 5.49 -1.99
CA CYS A 76 1.17 5.92 -2.84
C CYS A 76 1.04 7.46 -2.87
N ILE A 77 1.29 8.12 -1.74
CA ILE A 77 1.29 9.58 -1.66
C ILE A 77 2.51 10.14 -2.40
N ASP A 78 3.69 9.60 -2.14
CA ASP A 78 4.94 10.07 -2.75
C ASP A 78 4.93 9.95 -4.28
N GLU A 79 4.33 8.87 -4.80
CA GLU A 79 4.21 8.66 -6.26
C GLU A 79 2.94 9.27 -6.85
N GLU A 80 2.17 9.97 -6.04
CA GLU A 80 0.96 10.68 -6.47
C GLU A 80 -0.14 9.76 -7.00
N LEU A 81 -0.20 8.53 -6.51
CA LEU A 81 -1.33 7.64 -6.80
C LEU A 81 -2.58 8.13 -6.07
N ILE A 82 -2.41 8.66 -4.86
CA ILE A 82 -3.46 9.29 -4.07
C ILE A 82 -2.97 10.66 -3.61
N TRP A 83 -3.91 11.56 -3.29
CA TRP A 83 -3.57 12.89 -2.81
C TRP A 83 -3.09 12.86 -1.37
N GLU A 84 -3.88 12.26 -0.49
CA GLU A 84 -3.58 12.20 0.94
C GLU A 84 -4.27 10.98 1.55
N ASP A 85 -3.72 10.43 2.64
CA ASP A 85 -4.29 9.24 3.28
C ASP A 85 -5.33 9.54 4.36
N SER A 86 -5.68 10.81 4.56
CA SER A 86 -6.70 11.18 5.55
C SER A 86 -8.11 10.76 5.07
N PRO A 87 -9.04 10.50 6.00
CA PRO A 87 -10.41 10.11 5.65
C PRO A 87 -11.13 11.11 4.75
N LYS A 88 -10.69 12.37 4.75
CA LYS A 88 -11.26 13.41 3.90
C LYS A 88 -11.02 13.15 2.41
N TYR A 89 -9.89 12.54 2.07
CA TYR A 89 -9.47 12.33 0.69
C TYR A 89 -9.35 10.86 0.30
N LEU A 90 -9.38 9.96 1.26
CA LEU A 90 -9.17 8.55 1.00
C LEU A 90 -10.16 7.67 1.76
N ASP A 91 -10.86 6.85 1.01
CA ASP A 91 -11.63 5.74 1.55
C ASP A 91 -10.76 4.48 1.38
N LEU A 92 -10.16 4.03 2.47
CA LEU A 92 -9.22 2.91 2.43
C LEU A 92 -9.91 1.61 2.83
N VAL A 93 -9.77 0.60 1.98
CA VAL A 93 -10.19 -0.76 2.26
C VAL A 93 -8.96 -1.65 2.17
N VAL A 94 -8.70 -2.43 3.21
CA VAL A 94 -7.59 -3.39 3.24
C VAL A 94 -8.18 -4.78 3.42
N GLU A 95 -7.89 -5.67 2.50
CA GLU A 95 -8.34 -7.06 2.54
C GLU A 95 -7.14 -7.99 2.53
N GLN A 96 -7.29 -9.16 3.13
CA GLN A 96 -6.25 -10.19 3.09
C GLN A 96 -6.89 -11.55 2.85
N TYR A 97 -6.18 -12.39 2.13
CA TYR A 97 -6.60 -13.74 1.81
C TYR A 97 -5.42 -14.70 1.91
N THR A 98 -5.70 -15.93 2.30
CA THR A 98 -4.66 -16.97 2.30
C THR A 98 -4.34 -17.38 0.87
N SER A 99 -3.04 -17.60 0.61
CA SER A 99 -2.54 -18.02 -0.69
C SER A 99 -1.19 -18.70 -0.51
N LYS A 100 -0.80 -19.51 -1.48
CA LYS A 100 0.51 -20.12 -1.49
C LYS A 100 1.63 -19.12 -1.74
N LYS A 101 1.31 -18.00 -2.39
CA LYS A 101 2.29 -16.95 -2.74
C LYS A 101 1.92 -15.63 -2.08
N TYR A 102 2.93 -14.83 -1.80
CA TYR A 102 2.72 -13.46 -1.32
C TYR A 102 2.53 -12.55 -2.53
N GLU A 103 1.45 -11.78 -2.52
CA GLU A 103 1.15 -10.82 -3.58
C GLU A 103 0.34 -9.66 -3.01
N THR A 104 0.58 -8.47 -3.51
CA THR A 104 -0.17 -7.28 -3.14
C THR A 104 -0.80 -6.66 -4.38
N ILE A 105 -2.10 -6.44 -4.33
CA ILE A 105 -2.85 -5.80 -5.40
C ILE A 105 -3.42 -4.49 -4.88
N ILE A 106 -3.31 -3.44 -5.69
CA ILE A 106 -3.82 -2.11 -5.37
C ILE A 106 -4.86 -1.73 -6.41
N LEU A 107 -6.07 -1.38 -5.96
CA LEU A 107 -7.16 -0.92 -6.82
C LEU A 107 -7.54 0.49 -6.42
N ARG A 108 -7.55 1.41 -7.40
CA ARG A 108 -7.94 2.80 -7.18
C ARG A 108 -9.19 3.12 -7.97
N LYS A 109 -10.18 3.69 -7.29
CA LYS A 109 -11.43 4.17 -7.93
C LYS A 109 -11.70 5.60 -7.48
N PRO A 110 -12.27 6.44 -8.35
CA PRO A 110 -12.72 7.75 -7.92
C PRO A 110 -13.76 7.63 -6.81
N SER A 111 -13.68 8.51 -5.81
CA SER A 111 -14.66 8.59 -4.73
C SER A 111 -15.41 9.92 -4.83
N LYS A 112 -16.69 9.85 -4.58
CA LYS A 112 -17.53 11.05 -4.58
C LYS A 112 -17.55 11.73 -3.23
#